data_b368472eb15807438dddcfbc3bc2a638
#
_entry.id   b368472eb15807438dddcfbc3bc2a638
#
_cell.length_a   1.000
_cell.length_b   1.000
_cell.length_c   1.000
_cell.angle_alpha   90.00
_cell.angle_beta   90.00
_cell.angle_gamma   90.00
#
_symmetry.space_group_name_H-M   'P 1'
#
loop_
_entity.id
_entity.type
_entity.pdbx_description
1 polymer ?
#
loop_
_entity_poly.entity_id
_entity_poly.type
_entity_poly.pdbx_seq_one_letter_code
_entity_poly.pdbx_strand_id
1 'polypeptide(L)'
;SIDYGKRKVYFQPFDLAEVKDEVIGADEVKVESGKLNPITREYFLEYVYDYRKSSEFVFKGDKPVVIDFWATWCGPCMRLIPELEKMAEKYKDQVIFLKVNADKEKELCGMFNIVALPTVFFIPVNGKPIVEMGATPEKYVEIIEKQLLKK
;
A
#
# COMPACT_ATOMS: atom_id res chain seq x y z
N SER A 1 -0.16 -17.57 -8.30
CA SER A 1 0.21 -16.28 -7.71
C SER A 1 -0.65 -15.16 -8.28
N ILE A 2 -0.83 -14.11 -7.52
CA ILE A 2 -1.60 -12.94 -7.94
C ILE A 2 -0.67 -11.97 -8.66
N ASP A 3 -1.10 -11.50 -9.83
CA ASP A 3 -0.34 -10.50 -10.59
C ASP A 3 -0.80 -9.11 -10.19
N TYR A 4 -0.01 -8.43 -9.36
CA TYR A 4 -0.32 -7.08 -8.91
C TYR A 4 0.08 -5.99 -9.91
N GLY A 5 0.75 -6.36 -11.01
CA GLY A 5 1.02 -5.42 -12.10
C GLY A 5 -0.23 -5.11 -12.90
N LYS A 6 -1.16 -6.06 -12.93
CA LYS A 6 -2.48 -5.89 -13.52
C LYS A 6 -3.50 -6.17 -12.44
N ARG A 7 -4.44 -5.26 -12.28
CA ARG A 7 -5.52 -5.44 -11.31
C ARG A 7 -6.39 -6.63 -11.69
N LYS A 8 -6.64 -7.53 -10.75
CA LYS A 8 -7.61 -8.61 -10.91
C LYS A 8 -8.97 -8.12 -10.44
N VAL A 9 -10.00 -8.37 -11.25
CA VAL A 9 -11.36 -7.95 -10.90
C VAL A 9 -12.08 -9.14 -10.30
N TYR A 10 -12.39 -9.07 -9.01
CA TYR A 10 -13.09 -10.12 -8.26
C TYR A 10 -14.53 -9.77 -7.95
N PHE A 11 -14.93 -8.55 -8.26
CA PHE A 11 -16.29 -8.05 -8.09
C PHE A 11 -16.59 -7.07 -9.21
N GLN A 12 -17.77 -6.51 -9.22
CA GLN A 12 -18.27 -5.65 -10.29
C GLN A 12 -17.23 -4.61 -10.69
N PRO A 13 -16.77 -4.58 -11.96
CA PRO A 13 -15.83 -3.58 -12.41
C PRO A 13 -16.46 -2.20 -12.48
N PHE A 14 -15.62 -1.17 -12.42
CA PHE A 14 -16.07 0.20 -12.59
C PHE A 14 -16.46 0.47 -14.04
N ASP A 15 -17.47 1.29 -14.21
CA ASP A 15 -17.77 1.89 -15.52
C ASP A 15 -16.84 3.10 -15.68
N LEU A 16 -15.80 2.93 -16.47
CA LEU A 16 -14.79 3.97 -16.66
C LEU A 16 -15.35 5.26 -17.27
N ALA A 17 -16.46 5.17 -18.00
CA ALA A 17 -17.09 6.36 -18.57
C ALA A 17 -17.69 7.27 -17.49
N GLU A 18 -17.99 6.72 -16.31
CA GLU A 18 -18.55 7.47 -15.18
C GLU A 18 -17.50 7.84 -14.13
N VAL A 19 -16.24 7.43 -14.31
CA VAL A 19 -15.18 7.75 -13.35
C VAL A 19 -14.82 9.24 -13.44
N LYS A 20 -14.93 9.90 -12.30
CA LYS A 20 -14.50 11.30 -12.18
C LYS A 20 -13.02 11.36 -11.82
N ASP A 21 -12.31 12.38 -12.30
CA ASP A 21 -10.89 12.57 -11.96
C ASP A 21 -10.74 12.88 -10.48
N GLU A 22 -11.63 13.69 -9.94
CA GLU A 22 -11.55 14.13 -8.55
C GLU A 22 -11.77 12.99 -7.57
N VAL A 23 -10.93 12.92 -6.54
CA VAL A 23 -11.09 12.01 -5.41
C VAL A 23 -11.37 12.87 -4.18
N ILE A 24 -12.62 12.87 -3.73
CA ILE A 24 -13.05 13.67 -2.59
C ILE A 24 -12.56 13.04 -1.30
N GLY A 25 -11.91 13.85 -0.44
CA GLY A 25 -11.45 13.38 0.88
C GLY A 25 -10.01 12.90 0.90
N ALA A 26 -9.33 12.81 -0.25
CA ALA A 26 -7.94 12.34 -0.29
C ALA A 26 -7.01 13.21 0.57
N ASP A 27 -7.20 14.52 0.57
CA ASP A 27 -6.34 15.47 1.28
C ASP A 27 -6.67 15.58 2.77
N GLU A 28 -7.68 14.87 3.26
CA GLU A 28 -7.97 14.82 4.69
C GLU A 28 -6.94 13.97 5.43
N VAL A 29 -6.24 13.09 4.72
CA VAL A 29 -5.18 12.26 5.29
C VAL A 29 -3.86 13.04 5.22
N LYS A 30 -3.20 13.18 6.36
CA LYS A 30 -1.90 13.85 6.45
C LYS A 30 -0.82 12.79 6.60
N VAL A 31 0.08 12.71 5.62
CA VAL A 31 1.18 11.77 5.61
C VAL A 31 2.46 12.49 5.99
N GLU A 32 3.14 11.96 7.01
CA GLU A 32 4.39 12.52 7.51
C GLU A 32 5.55 11.58 7.26
N SER A 33 6.67 12.15 6.79
CA SER A 33 7.91 11.39 6.64
C SER A 33 8.39 10.88 8.00
N GLY A 34 8.91 9.67 8.01
CA GLY A 34 9.44 9.07 9.23
C GLY A 34 8.41 8.40 10.13
N LYS A 35 7.16 8.36 9.70
CA LYS A 35 6.06 7.75 10.45
C LYS A 35 5.33 6.71 9.63
N LEU A 36 4.67 5.78 10.31
CA LEU A 36 3.74 4.82 9.69
C LEU A 36 2.36 5.47 9.69
N ASN A 37 1.89 5.87 8.52
CA ASN A 37 0.72 6.72 8.37
C ASN A 37 -0.52 5.92 7.99
N PRO A 38 -1.62 6.03 8.77
CA PRO A 38 -2.88 5.41 8.36
C PRO A 38 -3.47 6.17 7.17
N ILE A 39 -3.90 5.43 6.15
CA ILE A 39 -4.50 6.03 4.97
C ILE A 39 -5.87 5.43 4.68
N THR A 40 -6.58 6.10 3.78
CA THR A 40 -7.90 5.70 3.31
C THR A 40 -7.83 5.26 1.84
N ARG A 41 -8.92 4.67 1.35
CA ARG A 41 -9.11 4.39 -0.07
C ARG A 41 -8.88 5.66 -0.90
N GLU A 42 -9.44 6.80 -0.46
CA GLU A 42 -9.34 8.07 -1.18
C GLU A 42 -7.91 8.53 -1.32
N TYR A 43 -7.12 8.43 -0.25
CA TYR A 43 -5.69 8.74 -0.32
C TYR A 43 -4.99 7.82 -1.32
N PHE A 44 -5.27 6.53 -1.26
CA PHE A 44 -4.64 5.54 -2.15
C PHE A 44 -4.91 5.89 -3.62
N LEU A 45 -6.17 6.18 -3.95
CA LEU A 45 -6.55 6.51 -5.33
C LEU A 45 -5.87 7.77 -5.84
N GLU A 46 -5.74 8.78 -4.99
CA GLU A 46 -5.14 10.06 -5.40
C GLU A 46 -3.62 9.99 -5.47
N TYR A 47 -2.96 9.33 -4.50
CA TYR A 47 -1.52 9.45 -4.34
C TYR A 47 -0.72 8.19 -4.63
N VAL A 48 -1.35 7.04 -4.74
CA VAL A 48 -0.65 5.77 -4.96
C VAL A 48 -0.97 5.20 -6.35
N TYR A 49 -2.21 4.78 -6.54
CA TYR A 49 -2.64 4.20 -7.82
C TYR A 49 -4.16 4.28 -7.92
N ASP A 50 -4.64 4.88 -9.01
CA ASP A 50 -6.07 4.98 -9.27
C ASP A 50 -6.54 3.78 -10.09
N TYR A 51 -6.95 2.70 -9.40
CA TYR A 51 -7.42 1.47 -10.05
C TYR A 51 -8.76 1.64 -10.75
N ARG A 52 -9.44 2.77 -10.59
CA ARG A 52 -10.68 3.05 -11.32
C ARG A 52 -10.40 3.40 -12.78
N LYS A 53 -9.19 3.88 -13.07
CA LYS A 53 -8.82 4.40 -14.41
C LYS A 53 -7.97 3.45 -15.23
N SER A 54 -7.24 2.53 -14.61
CA SER A 54 -6.31 1.66 -15.31
C SER A 54 -6.28 0.27 -14.70
N SER A 55 -6.22 -0.76 -15.55
CA SER A 55 -6.03 -2.14 -15.10
C SER A 55 -4.56 -2.44 -14.81
N GLU A 56 -3.64 -1.64 -15.36
CA GLU A 56 -2.22 -1.74 -15.03
C GLU A 56 -1.94 -0.94 -13.77
N PHE A 57 -1.07 -1.45 -12.91
CA PHE A 57 -0.64 -0.71 -11.74
C PHE A 57 0.29 0.42 -12.19
N VAL A 58 -0.15 1.66 -12.02
CA VAL A 58 0.63 2.84 -12.35
C VAL A 58 0.82 3.66 -11.08
N PHE A 59 2.03 3.62 -10.53
CA PHE A 59 2.34 4.35 -9.31
C PHE A 59 2.42 5.85 -9.58
N LYS A 60 1.75 6.64 -8.75
CA LYS A 60 1.61 8.09 -8.91
C LYS A 60 2.63 8.90 -8.12
N GLY A 61 3.39 8.25 -7.23
CA GLY A 61 4.30 8.95 -6.34
C GLY A 61 5.72 9.11 -6.89
N ASP A 62 6.52 9.90 -6.19
CA ASP A 62 7.91 10.17 -6.54
C ASP A 62 8.91 9.55 -5.56
N LYS A 63 8.43 8.90 -4.52
CA LYS A 63 9.24 8.12 -3.56
C LYS A 63 8.65 6.74 -3.42
N PRO A 64 9.50 5.72 -3.16
CA PRO A 64 8.97 4.37 -2.90
C PRO A 64 8.05 4.36 -1.69
N VAL A 65 7.12 3.40 -1.70
CA VAL A 65 6.08 3.30 -0.66
C VAL A 65 6.05 1.88 -0.11
N VAL A 66 5.88 1.76 1.19
CA VAL A 66 5.57 0.50 1.87
C VAL A 66 4.15 0.64 2.43
N ILE A 67 3.29 -0.33 2.15
CA ILE A 67 1.91 -0.33 2.66
C ILE A 67 1.64 -1.60 3.43
N ASP A 68 1.26 -1.44 4.71
CA ASP A 68 0.89 -2.54 5.60
C ASP A 68 -0.64 -2.66 5.67
N PHE A 69 -1.17 -3.79 5.20
CA PHE A 69 -2.59 -4.11 5.36
C PHE A 69 -2.74 -4.91 6.65
N TRP A 70 -3.50 -4.38 7.59
CA TRP A 70 -3.58 -4.88 8.97
C TRP A 70 -5.01 -4.82 9.52
N ALA A 71 -5.22 -5.46 10.66
CA ALA A 71 -6.47 -5.36 11.41
C ALA A 71 -6.19 -5.45 12.90
N THR A 72 -7.07 -4.87 13.71
CA THR A 72 -6.89 -4.83 15.17
C THR A 72 -6.94 -6.21 15.82
N TRP A 73 -7.69 -7.14 15.24
CA TRP A 73 -7.83 -8.51 15.75
C TRP A 73 -6.69 -9.43 15.32
N CYS A 74 -5.77 -8.95 14.51
CA CYS A 74 -4.66 -9.74 13.98
C CYS A 74 -3.43 -9.57 14.87
N GLY A 75 -3.10 -10.61 15.66
CA GLY A 75 -1.95 -10.57 16.55
C GLY A 75 -0.62 -10.30 15.87
N PRO A 76 -0.27 -11.04 14.80
CA PRO A 76 0.97 -10.79 14.07
C PRO A 76 1.04 -9.37 13.51
N CYS A 77 -0.10 -8.81 13.05
CA CYS A 77 -0.15 -7.43 12.57
C CYS A 77 0.23 -6.45 13.66
N MET A 78 -0.33 -6.64 14.85
CA MET A 78 -0.08 -5.74 15.98
C MET A 78 1.37 -5.80 16.45
N ARG A 79 2.01 -6.96 16.36
CA ARG A 79 3.43 -7.10 16.69
C ARG A 79 4.34 -6.50 15.62
N LEU A 80 3.87 -6.48 14.36
CA LEU A 80 4.64 -5.92 13.25
C LEU A 80 4.67 -4.39 13.27
N ILE A 81 3.62 -3.75 13.74
CA ILE A 81 3.51 -2.28 13.69
C ILE A 81 4.70 -1.57 14.32
N PRO A 82 5.17 -1.92 15.54
CA PRO A 82 6.35 -1.26 16.11
C PRO A 82 7.60 -1.43 15.25
N GLU A 83 7.76 -2.56 14.60
CA GLU A 83 8.90 -2.80 13.71
C GLU A 83 8.82 -1.91 12.46
N LEU A 84 7.62 -1.75 11.90
CA LEU A 84 7.42 -0.86 10.75
C LEU A 84 7.62 0.61 11.14
N GLU A 85 7.24 0.98 12.35
CA GLU A 85 7.48 2.34 12.85
C GLU A 85 8.97 2.64 12.95
N LYS A 86 9.77 1.68 13.41
CA LYS A 86 11.23 1.81 13.44
C LYS A 86 11.82 1.94 12.03
N MET A 87 11.32 1.15 11.08
CA MET A 87 11.75 1.24 9.68
C MET A 87 11.38 2.58 9.07
N ALA A 88 10.18 3.09 9.36
CA ALA A 88 9.75 4.39 8.86
C ALA A 88 10.70 5.49 9.31
N GLU A 89 11.16 5.44 10.56
CA GLU A 89 12.14 6.39 11.07
C GLU A 89 13.50 6.21 10.42
N LYS A 90 13.94 4.96 10.28
CA LYS A 90 15.22 4.62 9.65
C LYS A 90 15.31 5.13 8.20
N TYR A 91 14.23 5.00 7.45
CA TYR A 91 14.18 5.39 6.05
C TYR A 91 13.47 6.72 5.81
N LYS A 92 13.43 7.56 6.83
CA LYS A 92 12.84 8.88 6.73
C LYS A 92 13.36 9.62 5.50
N ASP A 93 12.47 10.30 4.80
CA ASP A 93 12.73 11.04 3.57
C ASP A 93 13.13 10.19 2.36
N GLN A 94 13.24 8.86 2.52
CA GLN A 94 13.59 7.96 1.42
C GLN A 94 12.43 7.07 1.01
N VAL A 95 11.65 6.59 1.97
CA VAL A 95 10.53 5.68 1.74
C VAL A 95 9.32 6.17 2.57
N ILE A 96 8.17 6.20 1.95
CA ILE A 96 6.92 6.57 2.62
C ILE A 96 6.28 5.29 3.19
N PHE A 97 5.95 5.31 4.48
CA PHE A 97 5.32 4.16 5.15
C PHE A 97 3.86 4.44 5.44
N LEU A 98 2.99 3.58 4.93
CA LEU A 98 1.54 3.69 5.04
C LEU A 98 0.95 2.42 5.64
N LYS A 99 -0.21 2.55 6.29
CA LYS A 99 -0.96 1.38 6.73
C LYS A 99 -2.44 1.53 6.39
N VAL A 100 -3.07 0.40 6.05
CA VAL A 100 -4.48 0.32 5.68
C VAL A 100 -5.18 -0.62 6.65
N ASN A 101 -6.19 -0.13 7.33
CA ASN A 101 -7.04 -0.95 8.19
C ASN A 101 -8.00 -1.75 7.31
N ALA A 102 -7.81 -3.06 7.24
CA ALA A 102 -8.57 -3.92 6.34
C ALA A 102 -10.06 -3.95 6.66
N ASP A 103 -10.43 -3.76 7.91
CA ASP A 103 -11.85 -3.74 8.29
C ASP A 103 -12.56 -2.46 7.85
N LYS A 104 -11.82 -1.37 7.75
CA LYS A 104 -12.38 -0.07 7.33
C LYS A 104 -12.32 0.12 5.81
N GLU A 105 -11.30 -0.42 5.14
CA GLU A 105 -11.06 -0.19 3.72
C GLU A 105 -11.31 -1.48 2.93
N LYS A 106 -12.53 -1.99 3.00
CA LYS A 106 -12.87 -3.29 2.39
C LYS A 106 -12.81 -3.27 0.86
N GLU A 107 -13.19 -2.17 0.23
CA GLU A 107 -13.10 -2.07 -1.22
C GLU A 107 -11.65 -2.14 -1.67
N LEU A 108 -10.77 -1.37 -1.03
CA LEU A 108 -9.36 -1.35 -1.38
C LEU A 108 -8.73 -2.74 -1.24
N CYS A 109 -9.01 -3.41 -0.12
CA CYS A 109 -8.51 -4.77 0.10
C CYS A 109 -9.07 -5.76 -0.92
N GLY A 110 -10.34 -5.61 -1.28
CA GLY A 110 -10.96 -6.46 -2.30
C GLY A 110 -10.34 -6.27 -3.67
N MET A 111 -10.00 -5.05 -4.04
CA MET A 111 -9.38 -4.77 -5.34
C MET A 111 -8.03 -5.45 -5.51
N PHE A 112 -7.31 -5.67 -4.42
CA PHE A 112 -6.01 -6.33 -4.45
C PHE A 112 -6.06 -7.77 -3.95
N ASN A 113 -7.27 -8.29 -3.70
CA ASN A 113 -7.46 -9.66 -3.23
C ASN A 113 -6.61 -9.96 -2.00
N ILE A 114 -6.67 -9.08 -1.02
CA ILE A 114 -5.98 -9.28 0.26
C ILE A 114 -6.73 -10.36 1.02
N VAL A 115 -6.11 -11.54 1.18
CA VAL A 115 -6.75 -12.71 1.79
C VAL A 115 -6.10 -13.12 3.10
N ALA A 116 -4.96 -12.57 3.42
CA ALA A 116 -4.22 -12.88 4.64
C ALA A 116 -3.64 -11.60 5.23
N LEU A 117 -3.54 -11.54 6.56
CA LEU A 117 -2.97 -10.38 7.26
C LEU A 117 -1.83 -10.84 8.17
N PRO A 118 -0.75 -10.07 8.27
CA PRO A 118 -0.50 -8.87 7.48
C PRO A 118 -0.09 -9.19 6.05
N THR A 119 -0.45 -8.34 5.12
CA THR A 119 0.10 -8.32 3.77
C THR A 119 0.78 -6.98 3.60
N VAL A 120 2.01 -6.97 3.11
CA VAL A 120 2.78 -5.74 2.96
C VAL A 120 3.18 -5.57 1.50
N PHE A 121 2.89 -4.40 0.96
CA PHE A 121 3.27 -4.02 -0.41
C PHE A 121 4.52 -3.14 -0.34
N PHE A 122 5.47 -3.43 -1.23
CA PHE A 122 6.68 -2.64 -1.42
C PHE A 122 6.63 -2.10 -2.85
N ILE A 123 6.44 -0.81 -3.00
CA ILE A 123 6.17 -0.19 -4.31
C ILE A 123 7.36 0.66 -4.73
N PRO A 124 8.14 0.18 -5.72
CA PRO A 124 9.22 1.01 -6.27
C PRO A 124 8.65 2.14 -7.12
N VAL A 125 9.43 3.22 -7.28
CA VAL A 125 8.98 4.37 -8.08
C VAL A 125 8.66 3.92 -9.51
N ASN A 126 9.49 3.06 -10.07
CA ASN A 126 9.27 2.51 -11.41
C ASN A 126 9.18 1.00 -11.32
N GLY A 127 7.98 0.45 -11.45
CA GLY A 127 7.81 -0.98 -11.44
C GLY A 127 6.56 -1.42 -10.71
N LYS A 128 6.45 -2.73 -10.57
CA LYS A 128 5.28 -3.36 -9.96
C LYS A 128 5.49 -3.55 -8.47
N PRO A 129 4.40 -3.57 -7.70
CA PRO A 129 4.49 -3.88 -6.27
C PRO A 129 5.11 -5.24 -6.01
N ILE A 130 5.94 -5.31 -4.99
CA ILE A 130 6.44 -6.57 -4.44
C ILE A 130 5.57 -6.84 -3.21
N VAL A 131 5.05 -8.05 -3.09
CA VAL A 131 4.07 -8.40 -2.07
C VAL A 131 4.63 -9.46 -1.14
N GLU A 132 4.57 -9.20 0.16
CA GLU A 132 4.93 -10.18 1.18
C GLU A 132 3.74 -10.44 2.08
N MET A 133 3.36 -11.71 2.23
CA MET A 133 2.35 -12.14 3.17
C MET A 133 3.04 -12.67 4.42
N GLY A 134 2.56 -12.25 5.59
CA GLY A 134 3.17 -12.62 6.85
C GLY A 134 4.15 -11.57 7.35
N ALA A 135 4.54 -11.70 8.62
CA ALA A 135 5.37 -10.71 9.31
C ALA A 135 6.83 -11.19 9.34
N THR A 136 7.66 -10.70 8.42
CA THR A 136 9.09 -11.05 8.33
C THR A 136 9.93 -9.78 8.20
N PRO A 137 10.15 -9.04 9.32
CA PRO A 137 10.83 -7.74 9.28
C PRO A 137 12.23 -7.77 8.63
N GLU A 138 12.98 -8.85 8.81
CA GLU A 138 14.33 -8.95 8.24
C GLU A 138 14.28 -8.94 6.71
N LYS A 139 13.29 -9.62 6.15
CA LYS A 139 13.09 -9.66 4.71
C LYS A 139 12.67 -8.30 4.17
N TYR A 140 11.89 -7.56 4.95
CA TYR A 140 11.43 -6.21 4.55
C TYR A 140 12.61 -5.27 4.36
N VAL A 141 13.58 -5.29 5.27
CA VAL A 141 14.78 -4.46 5.15
C VAL A 141 15.53 -4.79 3.85
N GLU A 142 15.68 -6.07 3.53
CA GLU A 142 16.34 -6.50 2.30
C GLU A 142 15.59 -5.98 1.06
N ILE A 143 14.27 -6.11 1.05
CA ILE A 143 13.46 -5.63 -0.08
C ILE A 143 13.59 -4.11 -0.23
N ILE A 144 13.50 -3.38 0.87
CA ILE A 144 13.64 -1.92 0.84
C ILE A 144 14.98 -1.51 0.26
N GLU A 145 16.07 -2.09 0.78
CA GLU A 145 17.40 -1.69 0.36
C GLU A 145 17.69 -2.06 -1.08
N LYS A 146 17.36 -3.27 -1.49
CA LYS A 146 17.70 -3.78 -2.81
C LYS A 146 16.71 -3.43 -3.89
N GLN A 147 15.41 -3.46 -3.57
CA GLN A 147 14.36 -3.30 -4.58
C GLN A 147 13.80 -1.88 -4.63
N LEU A 148 13.72 -1.18 -3.51
CA LEU A 148 13.18 0.18 -3.47
C LEU A 148 14.28 1.22 -3.59
N LEU A 149 15.36 1.09 -2.84
CA LEU A 149 16.46 2.06 -2.82
C LEU A 149 17.60 1.68 -3.76
N LYS A 150 17.66 0.43 -4.20
CA LYS A 150 18.64 -0.10 -5.16
C LYS A 150 20.08 0.14 -4.71
N LYS A 151 20.32 -0.16 -3.47
CA LYS A 151 21.67 -0.06 -2.89
C LYS A 151 22.52 -1.30 -3.14
#